data_9e41e15dd0d48e5e54f2d05e984b3552
#
_entry.id   9e41e15dd0d48e5e54f2d05e984b3552
#
_cell.length_a   1.000
_cell.length_b   1.000
_cell.length_c   1.000
_cell.angle_alpha   90.00
_cell.angle_beta   90.00
_cell.angle_gamma   90.00
#
_symmetry.space_group_name_H-M   'P 1'
#
loop_
_entity.id
_entity.type
_entity.pdbx_description
1 polymer ?
#
loop_
_entity_poly.entity_id
_entity_poly.type
_entity_poly.pdbx_seq_one_letter_code
_entity_poly.pdbx_strand_id
1 'polypeptide(L)'
;MPRAPEERSGFDRYASGYHTCLNQALAATGEDTEYFARGRVRWLARCLSKLNLSPASVLDFGCGTGTTAPLLLAELRCKSVLGVDSSSESIAQANQALSSPAIRFLRLRDFHSRDAFDCVYCNGVFHHIPLSERLDTVNLIRSALRPGGIFAFWENNPWNPGTRYVMSQCAFDEDAITVSPTGAHRMLRRAGFERLRTDYLFYFPNALARLRPLESVLTKIPLGGQYQILCRRTEV
;
A
#
# COMPACT_ATOMS: atom_id res chain seq x y z
N MET A 1 10.18 -29.96 -21.30
CA MET A 1 8.76 -29.61 -21.40
C MET A 1 8.68 -28.11 -21.63
N PRO A 2 7.95 -27.62 -22.65
CA PRO A 2 7.77 -26.18 -22.81
C PRO A 2 6.99 -25.66 -21.59
N ARG A 3 7.49 -24.55 -20.99
CA ARG A 3 6.77 -23.84 -19.92
C ARG A 3 5.43 -23.35 -20.51
N ALA A 4 4.35 -23.56 -19.76
CA ALA A 4 3.05 -22.98 -20.10
C ALA A 4 3.22 -21.46 -20.32
N PRO A 5 2.48 -20.86 -21.28
CA PRO A 5 2.56 -19.41 -21.50
C PRO A 5 2.30 -18.69 -20.19
N GLU A 6 3.20 -17.77 -19.85
CA GLU A 6 3.04 -16.93 -18.65
C GLU A 6 1.74 -16.13 -18.78
N GLU A 7 0.77 -16.41 -17.90
CA GLU A 7 -0.41 -15.55 -17.78
C GLU A 7 0.09 -14.16 -17.40
N ARG A 8 0.00 -13.22 -18.34
CA ARG A 8 0.34 -11.82 -18.13
C ARG A 8 -0.69 -11.22 -17.19
N SER A 9 -0.24 -10.62 -16.08
CA SER A 9 -1.09 -9.79 -15.25
C SER A 9 -1.65 -8.64 -16.08
N GLY A 10 -2.91 -8.25 -15.87
CA GLY A 10 -3.48 -7.06 -16.52
C GLY A 10 -2.64 -5.79 -16.27
N PHE A 11 -1.81 -5.77 -15.23
CA PHE A 11 -0.90 -4.69 -14.87
C PHE A 11 0.42 -4.67 -15.64
N ASP A 12 0.84 -5.77 -16.28
CA ASP A 12 2.10 -5.80 -17.07
C ASP A 12 2.12 -4.72 -18.15
N ARG A 13 0.96 -4.42 -18.76
CA ARG A 13 0.83 -3.38 -19.80
C ARG A 13 1.06 -1.96 -19.29
N TYR A 14 0.96 -1.72 -17.98
CA TYR A 14 1.13 -0.40 -17.37
C TYR A 14 2.49 -0.22 -16.69
N ALA A 15 3.28 -1.27 -16.49
CA ALA A 15 4.51 -1.23 -15.72
C ALA A 15 5.49 -0.13 -16.19
N SER A 16 5.67 0.04 -17.51
CA SER A 16 6.58 1.04 -18.09
C SER A 16 6.05 2.48 -18.06
N GLY A 17 4.73 2.68 -17.94
CA GLY A 17 4.08 4.01 -17.97
C GLY A 17 3.39 4.40 -16.67
N TYR A 18 3.38 3.52 -15.67
CA TYR A 18 2.59 3.68 -14.43
C TYR A 18 2.86 5.01 -13.72
N HIS A 19 4.14 5.31 -13.42
CA HIS A 19 4.50 6.54 -12.73
C HIS A 19 4.17 7.79 -13.54
N THR A 20 4.35 7.76 -14.84
CA THR A 20 4.04 8.89 -15.72
C THR A 20 2.53 9.16 -15.74
N CYS A 21 1.71 8.13 -15.92
CA CYS A 21 0.26 8.25 -15.93
C CYS A 21 -0.26 8.74 -14.56
N LEU A 22 0.25 8.17 -13.47
CA LEU A 22 -0.17 8.56 -12.11
C LEU A 22 0.26 10.00 -11.79
N ASN A 23 1.49 10.42 -12.16
CA ASN A 23 1.94 11.80 -11.95
C ASN A 23 1.12 12.80 -12.79
N GLN A 24 0.70 12.44 -13.99
CA GLN A 24 -0.21 13.27 -14.79
C GLN A 24 -1.56 13.44 -14.09
N ALA A 25 -2.14 12.37 -13.56
CA ALA A 25 -3.39 12.44 -12.81
C ALA A 25 -3.25 13.25 -11.50
N LEU A 26 -2.09 13.16 -10.84
CA LEU A 26 -1.78 13.90 -9.62
C LEU A 26 -1.44 15.38 -9.89
N ALA A 27 -1.24 15.80 -11.13
CA ALA A 27 -0.85 17.19 -11.47
C ALA A 27 -1.80 18.24 -10.87
N ALA A 28 -3.10 17.93 -10.77
CA ALA A 28 -4.09 18.81 -10.12
C ALA A 28 -3.82 19.04 -8.62
N THR A 29 -3.07 18.15 -7.96
CA THR A 29 -2.66 18.30 -6.55
C THR A 29 -1.41 19.16 -6.39
N GLY A 30 -0.63 19.34 -7.48
CA GLY A 30 0.68 19.97 -7.48
C GLY A 30 1.76 19.13 -6.81
N GLU A 31 1.54 17.83 -6.63
CA GLU A 31 2.44 16.87 -6.00
C GLU A 31 2.65 15.63 -6.89
N ASP A 32 3.71 14.89 -6.62
CA ASP A 32 4.07 13.66 -7.32
C ASP A 32 3.83 12.39 -6.47
N THR A 33 4.08 11.25 -7.07
CA THR A 33 3.95 9.94 -6.42
C THR A 33 4.89 9.79 -5.23
N GLU A 34 6.08 10.40 -5.28
CA GLU A 34 7.08 10.33 -4.20
C GLU A 34 6.61 11.08 -2.95
N TYR A 35 6.02 12.27 -3.11
CA TYR A 35 5.42 13.02 -2.00
C TYR A 35 4.43 12.16 -1.22
N PHE A 36 3.50 11.51 -1.92
CA PHE A 36 2.50 10.67 -1.28
C PHE A 36 3.11 9.41 -0.65
N ALA A 37 4.05 8.75 -1.31
CA ALA A 37 4.74 7.57 -0.77
C ALA A 37 5.49 7.91 0.52
N ARG A 38 6.26 8.99 0.51
CA ARG A 38 6.99 9.49 1.68
C ARG A 38 6.06 9.88 2.82
N GLY A 39 4.96 10.55 2.52
CA GLY A 39 3.93 10.92 3.49
C GLY A 39 3.33 9.71 4.20
N ARG A 40 2.95 8.68 3.45
CA ARG A 40 2.39 7.42 4.00
C ARG A 40 3.39 6.70 4.90
N VAL A 41 4.62 6.51 4.43
CA VAL A 41 5.64 5.76 5.18
C VAL A 41 6.03 6.51 6.46
N ARG A 42 6.20 7.83 6.40
CA ARG A 42 6.46 8.65 7.59
C ARG A 42 5.31 8.62 8.60
N TRP A 43 4.06 8.60 8.10
CA TRP A 43 2.91 8.46 8.97
C TRP A 43 2.90 7.11 9.67
N LEU A 44 3.15 6.03 8.92
CA LEU A 44 3.28 4.69 9.48
C LEU A 44 4.38 4.64 10.55
N ALA A 45 5.56 5.19 10.28
CA ALA A 45 6.66 5.25 11.24
C ALA A 45 6.24 5.95 12.55
N ARG A 46 5.53 7.09 12.45
CA ARG A 46 4.98 7.80 13.62
C ARG A 46 3.96 6.94 14.38
N CYS A 47 3.09 6.22 13.68
CA CYS A 47 2.10 5.36 14.32
C CYS A 47 2.76 4.21 15.07
N LEU A 48 3.74 3.54 14.46
CA LEU A 48 4.48 2.45 15.08
C LEU A 48 5.28 2.93 16.29
N SER A 49 5.96 4.07 16.19
CA SER A 49 6.69 4.69 17.32
C SER A 49 5.78 4.98 18.51
N LYS A 50 4.56 5.52 18.29
CA LYS A 50 3.58 5.75 19.36
C LYS A 50 3.07 4.47 20.02
N LEU A 51 3.18 3.34 19.35
CA LEU A 51 2.83 2.01 19.85
C LEU A 51 4.04 1.26 20.43
N ASN A 52 5.23 1.89 20.46
CA ASN A 52 6.51 1.29 20.85
C ASN A 52 6.84 0.04 20.02
N LEU A 53 6.52 0.06 18.71
CA LEU A 53 6.77 -1.03 17.76
C LEU A 53 7.90 -0.66 16.81
N SER A 54 8.83 -1.59 16.61
CA SER A 54 9.98 -1.45 15.72
C SER A 54 10.10 -2.72 14.86
N PRO A 55 9.43 -2.78 13.69
CA PRO A 55 9.45 -3.96 12.84
C PRO A 55 10.87 -4.18 12.29
N ALA A 56 11.39 -5.40 12.40
CA ALA A 56 12.66 -5.79 11.81
C ALA A 56 12.50 -6.27 10.36
N SER A 57 11.35 -6.88 10.03
CA SER A 57 11.02 -7.43 8.73
C SER A 57 9.70 -6.83 8.21
N VAL A 58 9.73 -6.31 6.98
CA VAL A 58 8.57 -5.66 6.35
C VAL A 58 8.25 -6.33 5.02
N LEU A 59 6.96 -6.59 4.77
CA LEU A 59 6.44 -6.98 3.47
C LEU A 59 5.74 -5.77 2.83
N ASP A 60 6.14 -5.41 1.60
CA ASP A 60 5.45 -4.44 0.74
C ASP A 60 4.57 -5.23 -0.24
N PHE A 61 3.28 -5.34 0.07
CA PHE A 61 2.32 -6.14 -0.69
C PHE A 61 1.67 -5.30 -1.79
N GLY A 62 1.85 -5.70 -3.06
CA GLY A 62 1.51 -4.90 -4.23
C GLY A 62 2.53 -3.78 -4.44
N CYS A 63 3.81 -4.13 -4.41
CA CYS A 63 4.92 -3.17 -4.41
C CYS A 63 5.12 -2.46 -5.77
N GLY A 64 4.49 -2.92 -6.86
CA GLY A 64 4.74 -2.43 -8.21
C GLY A 64 6.23 -2.48 -8.56
N THR A 65 6.77 -1.36 -9.05
CA THR A 65 8.19 -1.20 -9.39
C THR A 65 9.11 -1.00 -8.18
N GLY A 66 8.61 -1.20 -6.96
CA GLY A 66 9.39 -1.27 -5.73
C GLY A 66 9.83 0.07 -5.14
N THR A 67 9.39 1.21 -5.66
CA THR A 67 9.86 2.55 -5.26
C THR A 67 9.59 2.90 -3.80
N THR A 68 8.64 2.23 -3.14
CA THR A 68 8.34 2.42 -1.71
C THR A 68 9.31 1.66 -0.80
N ALA A 69 9.91 0.56 -1.27
CA ALA A 69 10.74 -0.30 -0.43
C ALA A 69 11.96 0.40 0.22
N PRO A 70 12.72 1.26 -0.48
CA PRO A 70 13.79 2.04 0.14
C PRO A 70 13.28 3.01 1.23
N LEU A 71 12.10 3.60 1.05
CA LEU A 71 11.47 4.47 2.04
C LEU A 71 11.07 3.69 3.29
N LEU A 72 10.48 2.49 3.11
CA LEU A 72 10.14 1.60 4.22
C LEU A 72 11.39 1.20 5.01
N LEU A 73 12.48 0.81 4.31
CA LEU A 73 13.74 0.44 4.96
C LEU A 73 14.30 1.58 5.82
N ALA A 74 14.34 2.80 5.25
CA ALA A 74 14.94 3.97 5.89
C ALA A 74 14.07 4.52 7.05
N GLU A 75 12.79 4.77 6.80
CA GLU A 75 11.91 5.47 7.76
C GLU A 75 11.46 4.54 8.90
N LEU A 76 11.28 3.23 8.66
CA LEU A 76 10.96 2.25 9.71
C LEU A 76 12.21 1.69 10.38
N ARG A 77 13.41 1.97 9.84
CA ARG A 77 14.69 1.43 10.32
C ARG A 77 14.68 -0.10 10.45
N CYS A 78 13.96 -0.76 9.55
CA CYS A 78 13.87 -2.22 9.55
C CYS A 78 15.14 -2.86 8.95
N LYS A 79 15.33 -4.15 9.18
CA LYS A 79 16.50 -4.91 8.69
C LYS A 79 16.31 -5.36 7.24
N SER A 80 15.05 -5.61 6.85
CA SER A 80 14.74 -6.13 5.52
C SER A 80 13.35 -5.72 5.05
N VAL A 81 13.24 -5.55 3.73
CA VAL A 81 11.97 -5.37 3.02
C VAL A 81 11.88 -6.42 1.92
N LEU A 82 10.76 -7.12 1.86
CA LEU A 82 10.37 -7.94 0.72
C LEU A 82 9.21 -7.27 0.00
N GLY A 83 9.38 -6.94 -1.28
CA GLY A 83 8.28 -6.50 -2.13
C GLY A 83 7.67 -7.68 -2.88
N VAL A 84 6.36 -7.74 -2.97
CA VAL A 84 5.66 -8.71 -3.82
C VAL A 84 4.62 -8.04 -4.70
N ASP A 85 4.53 -8.47 -5.96
CA ASP A 85 3.55 -7.96 -6.92
C ASP A 85 3.12 -9.06 -7.91
N SER A 86 1.91 -8.91 -8.46
CA SER A 86 1.39 -9.82 -9.49
C SER A 86 2.03 -9.59 -10.87
N SER A 87 2.49 -8.36 -11.16
CA SER A 87 3.14 -7.99 -12.41
C SER A 87 4.57 -8.48 -12.45
N SER A 88 4.86 -9.40 -13.38
CA SER A 88 6.22 -9.91 -13.60
C SER A 88 7.16 -8.83 -14.15
N GLU A 89 6.64 -7.91 -14.93
CA GLU A 89 7.40 -6.80 -15.50
C GLU A 89 7.78 -5.78 -14.44
N SER A 90 6.85 -5.40 -13.56
CA SER A 90 7.13 -4.52 -12.41
C SER A 90 8.20 -5.12 -11.49
N ILE A 91 8.12 -6.42 -11.19
CA ILE A 91 9.10 -7.12 -10.37
C ILE A 91 10.48 -7.20 -11.06
N ALA A 92 10.53 -7.37 -12.38
CA ALA A 92 11.80 -7.36 -13.11
C ALA A 92 12.48 -5.97 -13.02
N GLN A 93 11.72 -4.88 -13.21
CA GLN A 93 12.20 -3.52 -13.05
C GLN A 93 12.66 -3.24 -11.61
N ALA A 94 11.86 -3.64 -10.61
CA ALA A 94 12.20 -3.47 -9.20
C ALA A 94 13.50 -4.19 -8.83
N ASN A 95 13.68 -5.44 -9.29
CA ASN A 95 14.91 -6.20 -9.07
C ASN A 95 16.12 -5.55 -9.72
N GLN A 96 16.00 -5.06 -10.94
CA GLN A 96 17.09 -4.39 -11.64
C GLN A 96 17.52 -3.09 -10.97
N ALA A 97 16.56 -2.29 -10.50
CA ALA A 97 16.81 -0.94 -10.02
C ALA A 97 17.11 -0.85 -8.51
N LEU A 98 16.50 -1.70 -7.69
CA LEU A 98 16.40 -1.47 -6.23
C LEU A 98 16.80 -2.67 -5.36
N SER A 99 17.13 -3.83 -5.93
CA SER A 99 17.54 -5.00 -5.15
C SER A 99 18.85 -4.74 -4.40
N SER A 100 18.89 -5.21 -3.16
CA SER A 100 20.06 -5.13 -2.28
C SER A 100 20.02 -6.28 -1.26
N PRO A 101 21.05 -6.48 -0.42
CA PRO A 101 20.95 -7.46 0.65
C PRO A 101 19.78 -7.26 1.61
N ALA A 102 19.30 -6.02 1.75
CA ALA A 102 18.19 -5.65 2.62
C ALA A 102 16.83 -5.54 1.88
N ILE A 103 16.82 -5.47 0.54
CA ILE A 103 15.59 -5.29 -0.26
C ILE A 103 15.55 -6.37 -1.34
N ARG A 104 14.48 -7.15 -1.36
CA ARG A 104 14.25 -8.18 -2.37
C ARG A 104 12.84 -8.06 -2.94
N PHE A 105 12.65 -8.55 -4.18
CA PHE A 105 11.36 -8.55 -4.83
C PHE A 105 11.03 -9.92 -5.41
N LEU A 106 9.79 -10.38 -5.25
CA LEU A 106 9.28 -11.65 -5.76
C LEU A 106 7.92 -11.45 -6.43
N ARG A 107 7.61 -12.29 -7.41
CA ARG A 107 6.25 -12.35 -7.94
C ARG A 107 5.31 -12.94 -6.89
N LEU A 108 4.10 -12.43 -6.83
CA LEU A 108 3.09 -12.88 -5.86
C LEU A 108 2.86 -14.40 -5.92
N ARG A 109 2.89 -15.00 -7.10
CA ARG A 109 2.75 -16.46 -7.30
C ARG A 109 3.89 -17.29 -6.68
N ASP A 110 5.06 -16.69 -6.49
CA ASP A 110 6.24 -17.34 -5.90
C ASP A 110 6.35 -17.04 -4.38
N PHE A 111 5.36 -16.33 -3.83
CA PHE A 111 5.34 -15.92 -2.43
C PHE A 111 4.61 -16.95 -1.56
N HIS A 112 5.34 -17.61 -0.65
CA HIS A 112 4.82 -18.68 0.22
C HIS A 112 5.18 -18.50 1.70
N SER A 113 5.54 -17.28 2.12
CA SER A 113 5.97 -17.02 3.50
C SER A 113 4.81 -17.09 4.50
N ARG A 114 5.07 -17.69 5.64
CA ARG A 114 4.16 -17.71 6.80
C ARG A 114 4.88 -17.23 8.04
N ASP A 115 4.18 -16.49 8.90
CA ASP A 115 4.68 -15.99 10.19
C ASP A 115 6.08 -15.35 10.10
N ALA A 116 6.36 -14.65 8.98
CA ALA A 116 7.70 -14.20 8.63
C ALA A 116 7.91 -12.69 8.84
N PHE A 117 6.83 -11.90 8.85
CA PHE A 117 6.94 -10.44 8.86
C PHE A 117 6.37 -9.83 10.13
N ASP A 118 7.05 -8.79 10.63
CA ASP A 118 6.59 -7.98 11.76
C ASP A 118 5.55 -6.95 11.30
N CYS A 119 5.68 -6.48 10.04
CA CYS A 119 4.78 -5.51 9.45
C CYS A 119 4.52 -5.84 7.98
N VAL A 120 3.27 -5.71 7.54
CA VAL A 120 2.89 -5.67 6.13
C VAL A 120 2.40 -4.26 5.81
N TYR A 121 2.96 -3.67 4.76
CA TYR A 121 2.49 -2.45 4.14
C TYR A 121 1.80 -2.80 2.83
N CYS A 122 0.63 -2.23 2.58
CA CYS A 122 -0.10 -2.40 1.32
C CYS A 122 -0.80 -1.08 0.99
N ASN A 123 -0.55 -0.54 -0.21
CA ASN A 123 -1.11 0.73 -0.63
C ASN A 123 -1.71 0.69 -2.02
N GLY A 124 -2.99 1.02 -2.14
CA GLY A 124 -3.63 1.19 -3.44
C GLY A 124 -3.75 -0.09 -4.25
N VAL A 125 -3.98 -1.23 -3.60
CA VAL A 125 -4.04 -2.55 -4.23
C VAL A 125 -5.45 -3.11 -4.26
N PHE A 126 -6.18 -2.95 -3.16
CA PHE A 126 -7.45 -3.66 -2.99
C PHE A 126 -8.57 -3.17 -3.90
N HIS A 127 -8.50 -1.93 -4.39
CA HIS A 127 -9.47 -1.44 -5.36
C HIS A 127 -9.32 -2.10 -6.75
N HIS A 128 -8.19 -2.75 -7.02
CA HIS A 128 -7.96 -3.56 -8.23
C HIS A 128 -8.30 -5.05 -8.05
N ILE A 129 -8.50 -5.50 -6.81
CA ILE A 129 -8.82 -6.90 -6.54
C ILE A 129 -10.33 -7.10 -6.65
N PRO A 130 -10.80 -8.11 -7.40
CA PRO A 130 -12.21 -8.49 -7.44
C PRO A 130 -12.79 -8.70 -6.05
N LEU A 131 -14.04 -8.33 -5.84
CA LEU A 131 -14.69 -8.43 -4.51
C LEU A 131 -14.64 -9.84 -3.92
N SER A 132 -14.75 -10.86 -4.78
CA SER A 132 -14.69 -12.29 -4.41
C SER A 132 -13.32 -12.72 -3.86
N GLU A 133 -12.23 -12.06 -4.26
CA GLU A 133 -10.85 -12.45 -3.95
C GLU A 133 -10.23 -11.64 -2.82
N ARG A 134 -10.87 -10.52 -2.42
CA ARG A 134 -10.32 -9.61 -1.41
C ARG A 134 -10.11 -10.28 -0.06
N LEU A 135 -11.05 -11.15 0.37
CA LEU A 135 -10.93 -11.84 1.66
C LEU A 135 -9.77 -12.84 1.65
N ASP A 136 -9.58 -13.58 0.55
CA ASP A 136 -8.47 -14.52 0.41
C ASP A 136 -7.13 -13.79 0.39
N THR A 137 -7.06 -12.64 -0.28
CA THR A 137 -5.87 -11.77 -0.24
C THR A 137 -5.56 -11.28 1.18
N VAL A 138 -6.57 -10.86 1.94
CA VAL A 138 -6.37 -10.45 3.36
C VAL A 138 -5.90 -11.65 4.20
N ASN A 139 -6.43 -12.85 3.96
CA ASN A 139 -6.02 -14.07 4.66
C ASN A 139 -4.56 -14.44 4.31
N LEU A 140 -4.14 -14.27 3.05
CA LEU A 140 -2.74 -14.44 2.65
C LEU A 140 -1.82 -13.46 3.41
N ILE A 141 -2.18 -12.17 3.44
CA ILE A 141 -1.44 -11.15 4.20
C ILE A 141 -1.39 -11.52 5.69
N ARG A 142 -2.52 -11.96 6.26
CA ARG A 142 -2.57 -12.39 7.66
C ARG A 142 -1.64 -13.56 7.93
N SER A 143 -1.59 -14.54 7.03
CA SER A 143 -0.73 -15.72 7.19
C SER A 143 0.76 -15.35 7.13
N ALA A 144 1.14 -14.33 6.35
CA ALA A 144 2.51 -13.85 6.21
C ALA A 144 3.01 -13.10 7.46
N LEU A 145 2.11 -12.43 8.18
CA LEU A 145 2.44 -11.74 9.43
C LEU A 145 2.69 -12.73 10.57
N ARG A 146 3.59 -12.40 11.48
CA ARG A 146 3.72 -13.08 12.77
C ARG A 146 2.49 -12.81 13.65
N PRO A 147 2.17 -13.68 14.61
CA PRO A 147 1.21 -13.36 15.66
C PRO A 147 1.57 -12.01 16.31
N GLY A 148 0.58 -11.12 16.48
CA GLY A 148 0.80 -9.75 16.95
C GLY A 148 1.40 -8.78 15.93
N GLY A 149 1.74 -9.24 14.73
CA GLY A 149 2.27 -8.42 13.63
C GLY A 149 1.27 -7.39 13.13
N ILE A 150 1.78 -6.34 12.50
CA ILE A 150 1.03 -5.15 12.10
C ILE A 150 0.72 -5.15 10.61
N PHE A 151 -0.52 -4.87 10.26
CA PHE A 151 -0.94 -4.59 8.89
C PHE A 151 -1.28 -3.11 8.72
N ALA A 152 -0.53 -2.41 7.88
CA ALA A 152 -0.77 -1.05 7.45
C ALA A 152 -1.49 -1.06 6.09
N PHE A 153 -2.82 -1.06 6.14
CA PHE A 153 -3.69 -1.02 4.98
C PHE A 153 -3.94 0.41 4.55
N TRP A 154 -3.52 0.78 3.33
CA TRP A 154 -3.72 2.10 2.75
C TRP A 154 -4.58 2.01 1.49
N GLU A 155 -5.54 2.93 1.38
CA GLU A 155 -6.38 3.04 0.19
C GLU A 155 -6.79 4.49 -0.12
N ASN A 156 -7.17 4.70 -1.36
CA ASN A 156 -7.80 5.91 -1.83
C ASN A 156 -9.15 6.11 -1.13
N ASN A 157 -9.40 7.34 -0.65
CA ASN A 157 -10.65 7.62 0.06
C ASN A 157 -11.78 7.97 -0.93
N PRO A 158 -12.79 7.09 -1.13
CA PRO A 158 -13.87 7.34 -2.08
C PRO A 158 -14.80 8.47 -1.65
N TRP A 159 -14.71 8.94 -0.40
CA TRP A 159 -15.51 10.06 0.10
C TRP A 159 -14.88 11.42 -0.22
N ASN A 160 -13.59 11.43 -0.60
CA ASN A 160 -12.90 12.64 -1.02
C ASN A 160 -13.14 12.92 -2.52
N PRO A 161 -13.74 14.07 -2.90
CA PRO A 161 -14.03 14.37 -4.30
C PRO A 161 -12.78 14.55 -5.15
N GLY A 162 -11.69 15.09 -4.58
CA GLY A 162 -10.40 15.24 -5.27
C GLY A 162 -9.80 13.88 -5.63
N THR A 163 -9.86 12.91 -4.71
CA THR A 163 -9.40 11.54 -4.96
C THR A 163 -10.22 10.89 -6.09
N ARG A 164 -11.53 11.04 -6.09
CA ARG A 164 -12.38 10.51 -7.16
C ARG A 164 -12.03 11.13 -8.51
N TYR A 165 -11.74 12.44 -8.54
CA TYR A 165 -11.29 13.11 -9.74
C TYR A 165 -9.94 12.55 -10.22
N VAL A 166 -8.93 12.43 -9.35
CA VAL A 166 -7.63 11.86 -9.71
C VAL A 166 -7.77 10.45 -10.26
N MET A 167 -8.53 9.57 -9.61
CA MET A 167 -8.78 8.21 -10.07
C MET A 167 -9.45 8.18 -11.44
N SER A 168 -10.40 9.09 -11.73
CA SER A 168 -11.07 9.15 -13.03
C SER A 168 -10.15 9.59 -14.18
N GLN A 169 -8.95 10.12 -13.89
CA GLN A 169 -7.93 10.48 -14.88
C GLN A 169 -6.91 9.34 -15.10
N CYS A 170 -6.97 8.27 -14.33
CA CYS A 170 -6.03 7.16 -14.41
C CYS A 170 -6.64 6.00 -15.23
N ALA A 171 -6.07 5.68 -16.38
CA ALA A 171 -6.56 4.60 -17.23
C ALA A 171 -6.51 3.22 -16.54
N PHE A 172 -5.59 3.01 -15.59
CA PHE A 172 -5.51 1.76 -14.83
C PHE A 172 -6.52 1.68 -13.67
N ASP A 173 -7.23 2.77 -13.37
CA ASP A 173 -8.30 2.82 -12.37
C ASP A 173 -9.71 2.71 -13.00
N GLU A 174 -9.81 2.52 -14.34
CA GLU A 174 -11.08 2.47 -15.06
C GLU A 174 -12.01 1.38 -14.51
N ASP A 175 -11.46 0.20 -14.22
CA ASP A 175 -12.18 -0.94 -13.66
C ASP A 175 -12.06 -1.02 -12.11
N ALA A 176 -11.50 0.01 -11.46
CA ALA A 176 -11.24 -0.04 -10.02
C ALA A 176 -12.53 0.03 -9.21
N ILE A 177 -12.70 -0.92 -8.30
CA ILE A 177 -13.80 -0.92 -7.34
C ILE A 177 -13.29 -0.37 -6.01
N THR A 178 -13.54 0.90 -5.76
CA THR A 178 -13.06 1.58 -4.55
C THR A 178 -13.45 0.84 -3.26
N VAL A 179 -12.59 0.94 -2.25
CA VAL A 179 -12.81 0.35 -0.94
C VAL A 179 -13.12 1.47 0.05
N SER A 180 -14.33 1.48 0.59
CA SER A 180 -14.67 2.46 1.63
C SER A 180 -14.00 2.09 2.97
N PRO A 181 -13.66 3.07 3.82
CA PRO A 181 -13.08 2.79 5.16
C PRO A 181 -13.91 1.82 6.00
N THR A 182 -15.25 1.93 5.91
CA THR A 182 -16.17 1.02 6.61
C THR A 182 -16.18 -0.39 6.02
N GLY A 183 -16.09 -0.51 4.69
CA GLY A 183 -15.98 -1.79 3.99
C GLY A 183 -14.66 -2.49 4.30
N ALA A 184 -13.55 -1.77 4.21
CA ALA A 184 -12.22 -2.25 4.58
C ALA A 184 -12.19 -2.77 6.04
N HIS A 185 -12.77 -2.00 6.96
CA HIS A 185 -12.86 -2.37 8.37
C HIS A 185 -13.59 -3.68 8.60
N ARG A 186 -14.73 -3.86 7.91
CA ARG A 186 -15.51 -5.11 8.00
C ARG A 186 -14.72 -6.30 7.45
N MET A 187 -14.03 -6.11 6.32
CA MET A 187 -13.21 -7.12 5.68
C MET A 187 -12.04 -7.55 6.58
N LEU A 188 -11.26 -6.59 7.11
CA LEU A 188 -10.11 -6.85 7.98
C LEU A 188 -10.53 -7.56 9.27
N ARG A 189 -11.65 -7.12 9.88
CA ARG A 189 -12.20 -7.78 11.08
C ARG A 189 -12.62 -9.23 10.83
N ARG A 190 -13.25 -9.51 9.67
CA ARG A 190 -13.63 -10.88 9.27
C ARG A 190 -12.42 -11.80 9.11
N ALA A 191 -11.30 -11.25 8.67
CA ALA A 191 -10.04 -11.98 8.55
C ALA A 191 -9.26 -12.10 9.88
N GLY A 192 -9.82 -11.70 11.02
CA GLY A 192 -9.18 -11.84 12.34
C GLY A 192 -8.12 -10.78 12.61
N PHE A 193 -8.31 -9.56 12.11
CA PHE A 193 -7.49 -8.41 12.50
C PHE A 193 -8.20 -7.55 13.55
N GLU A 194 -7.45 -7.17 14.57
CA GLU A 194 -7.83 -6.13 15.52
C GLU A 194 -7.45 -4.76 14.97
N ARG A 195 -8.41 -3.83 14.89
CA ARG A 195 -8.12 -2.45 14.48
C ARG A 195 -7.49 -1.67 15.63
N LEU A 196 -6.31 -1.12 15.38
CA LEU A 196 -5.63 -0.21 16.30
C LEU A 196 -6.05 1.25 16.06
N ARG A 197 -6.11 1.67 14.79
CA ARG A 197 -6.49 3.04 14.43
C ARG A 197 -6.91 3.16 12.97
N THR A 198 -7.66 4.22 12.68
CA THR A 198 -7.94 4.68 11.31
C THR A 198 -7.60 6.16 11.24
N ASP A 199 -6.83 6.54 10.20
CA ASP A 199 -6.41 7.90 9.96
C ASP A 199 -6.65 8.28 8.50
N TYR A 200 -6.98 9.55 8.28
CA TYR A 200 -7.17 10.15 6.99
C TYR A 200 -6.07 11.19 6.76
N LEU A 201 -5.47 11.21 5.57
CA LEU A 201 -4.33 12.05 5.25
C LEU A 201 -4.48 12.73 3.89
N PHE A 202 -3.60 13.70 3.62
CA PHE A 202 -3.55 14.42 2.36
C PHE A 202 -4.82 15.25 2.11
N TYR A 203 -5.05 16.22 2.97
CA TYR A 203 -6.19 17.13 2.90
C TYR A 203 -5.93 18.30 1.96
N PHE A 204 -4.68 18.80 1.93
CA PHE A 204 -4.32 20.04 1.28
C PHE A 204 -3.39 19.82 0.10
N PRO A 205 -3.82 20.19 -1.15
CA PRO A 205 -2.93 20.19 -2.32
C PRO A 205 -1.80 21.23 -2.13
N ASN A 206 -0.82 21.22 -3.03
CA ASN A 206 0.34 22.09 -2.94
C ASN A 206 -0.04 23.58 -2.87
N ALA A 207 -1.06 24.01 -3.59
CA ALA A 207 -1.58 25.38 -3.52
C ALA A 207 -1.98 25.83 -2.09
N LEU A 208 -2.32 24.87 -1.22
CA LEU A 208 -2.67 25.06 0.18
C LEU A 208 -1.61 24.51 1.14
N ALA A 209 -0.36 24.35 0.71
CA ALA A 209 0.73 23.73 1.49
C ALA A 209 0.94 24.37 2.87
N ARG A 210 0.67 25.68 3.02
CA ARG A 210 0.76 26.39 4.31
C ARG A 210 -0.22 25.86 5.37
N LEU A 211 -1.31 25.18 4.95
CA LEU A 211 -2.29 24.58 5.86
C LEU A 211 -1.95 23.15 6.29
N ARG A 212 -0.95 22.50 5.67
CA ARG A 212 -0.55 21.11 5.96
C ARG A 212 -0.17 20.83 7.43
N PRO A 213 0.40 21.76 8.21
CA PRO A 213 0.60 21.51 9.64
C PRO A 213 -0.70 21.13 10.37
N LEU A 214 -1.87 21.60 9.91
CA LEU A 214 -3.19 21.27 10.47
C LEU A 214 -3.60 19.81 10.17
N GLU A 215 -3.03 19.15 9.17
CA GLU A 215 -3.37 17.77 8.83
C GLU A 215 -3.15 16.82 10.01
N SER A 216 -2.17 17.11 10.87
CA SER A 216 -1.88 16.29 12.04
C SER A 216 -3.05 16.19 13.04
N VAL A 217 -3.91 17.19 13.11
CA VAL A 217 -5.10 17.23 13.97
C VAL A 217 -6.38 16.81 13.23
N LEU A 218 -6.37 16.85 11.92
CA LEU A 218 -7.52 16.48 11.07
C LEU A 218 -7.63 14.97 10.81
N THR A 219 -6.65 14.18 11.20
CA THR A 219 -6.52 12.75 10.83
C THR A 219 -7.74 11.87 11.17
N LYS A 220 -8.67 12.34 12.00
CA LYS A 220 -9.91 11.62 12.33
C LYS A 220 -11.12 12.05 11.50
N ILE A 221 -10.99 13.12 10.72
CA ILE A 221 -12.05 13.60 9.84
C ILE A 221 -11.98 12.82 8.51
N PRO A 222 -13.06 12.19 8.04
CA PRO A 222 -12.99 11.27 6.88
C PRO A 222 -12.97 12.00 5.52
N LEU A 223 -12.23 13.11 5.41
CA LEU A 223 -12.14 13.95 4.22
C LEU A 223 -10.75 13.98 3.57
N GLY A 224 -9.74 13.34 4.17
CA GLY A 224 -8.41 13.23 3.55
C GLY A 224 -8.45 12.44 2.23
N GLY A 225 -7.51 12.70 1.33
CA GLY A 225 -7.43 12.04 0.03
C GLY A 225 -7.21 10.53 0.10
N GLN A 226 -6.50 10.08 1.13
CA GLN A 226 -6.26 8.66 1.41
C GLN A 226 -6.54 8.35 2.86
N TYR A 227 -6.74 7.06 3.17
CA TYR A 227 -6.87 6.60 4.54
C TYR A 227 -5.96 5.42 4.83
N GLN A 228 -5.52 5.33 6.09
CA GLN A 228 -4.85 4.19 6.67
C GLN A 228 -5.76 3.50 7.68
N ILE A 229 -5.81 2.16 7.63
CA ILE A 229 -6.27 1.34 8.74
C ILE A 229 -5.07 0.56 9.24
N LEU A 230 -4.64 0.85 10.47
CA LEU A 230 -3.58 0.11 11.13
C LEU A 230 -4.21 -0.99 11.99
N CYS A 231 -3.86 -2.23 11.70
CA CYS A 231 -4.41 -3.40 12.35
C CYS A 231 -3.31 -4.26 12.96
N ARG A 232 -3.67 -5.07 13.94
CA ARG A 232 -2.83 -6.12 14.52
C ARG A 232 -3.42 -7.48 14.18
N ARG A 233 -2.56 -8.44 13.77
CA ARG A 233 -2.96 -9.84 13.69
C ARG A 233 -3.24 -10.38 15.09
N THR A 234 -4.45 -10.90 15.34
CA THR A 234 -4.78 -11.57 16.61
C THR A 234 -4.10 -12.93 16.71
N GLU A 235 -3.85 -13.39 17.92
CA GLU A 235 -3.13 -14.64 18.21
C GLU A 235 -4.02 -15.90 18.08
N VAL A 236 -5.18 -15.80 17.45
CA VAL A 236 -6.09 -16.95 17.28
C VAL A 236 -5.75 -17.75 16.04
#